data_a21b478173655e3aa3f9dc5c726334c6
#
_entry.id   a21b478173655e3aa3f9dc5c726334c6
#
_cell.length_a   1.000
_cell.length_b   1.000
_cell.length_c   1.000
_cell.angle_alpha   90.00
_cell.angle_beta   90.00
_cell.angle_gamma   90.00
#
_symmetry.space_group_name_H-M   'P 1'
#
loop_
_entity.id
_entity.type
_entity.pdbx_description
1 polymer ?
#
loop_
_entity_poly.entity_id
_entity_poly.type
_entity_poly.pdbx_seq_one_letter_code
_entity_poly.pdbx_strand_id
1 'polypeptide(L)'
;LVLDYTPFYGEMGGQVGDQGVLVSEDETINVIDTKRENNQSVHIVKELPKNLEADFMACIDTEKRDASAANHTATHLLDYALKQVLGEHAEQKGSYVSPDTLRFDVSHFQKITDEELRQVEKLVNEMIRKDYPMDEHRDTPMEEAKKMGAVALFGEKYGDKVRVVRFGPSCEFCGGIHATSTGRIGFFKIVGESSVAAGVRRIEAMTGETCENAIYVLEDTLRDLRSMFNNAKELKAVLTKFVEENDSIKKELESFRA
;
A
#
# COMPACT_ATOMS: atom_id res chain seq x y z
N LEU A 1 -7.46 -23.79 9.62
CA LEU A 1 -6.59 -24.96 9.42
C LEU A 1 -5.15 -24.59 9.73
N VAL A 2 -4.40 -25.56 10.29
CA VAL A 2 -2.94 -25.49 10.47
C VAL A 2 -2.34 -26.66 9.70
N LEU A 3 -1.33 -26.36 8.88
CA LEU A 3 -0.62 -27.37 8.11
C LEU A 3 0.76 -27.62 8.77
N ASP A 4 1.32 -28.79 8.57
CA ASP A 4 2.69 -29.13 9.02
C ASP A 4 3.75 -28.32 8.26
N TYR A 5 3.46 -27.99 7.00
CA TYR A 5 4.26 -27.12 6.14
C TYR A 5 3.36 -26.22 5.30
N THR A 6 3.73 -24.94 5.12
CA THR A 6 2.95 -24.00 4.33
C THR A 6 3.81 -22.93 3.65
N PRO A 7 3.55 -22.61 2.37
CA PRO A 7 4.11 -21.45 1.69
C PRO A 7 3.36 -20.14 1.99
N PHE A 8 2.19 -20.21 2.66
CA PHE A 8 1.34 -19.06 2.93
C PHE A 8 1.97 -18.16 4.00
N TYR A 9 2.09 -16.88 3.68
CA TYR A 9 2.48 -15.84 4.64
C TYR A 9 1.31 -15.56 5.60
N GLY A 10 1.57 -15.70 6.89
CA GLY A 10 0.60 -15.30 7.92
C GLY A 10 0.71 -13.81 8.21
N GLU A 11 -0.43 -13.13 8.40
CA GLU A 11 -0.50 -11.70 8.70
C GLU A 11 0.46 -11.31 9.81
N MET A 12 1.35 -10.36 9.54
CA MET A 12 2.34 -9.85 10.48
C MET A 12 2.87 -8.49 10.02
N GLY A 13 3.26 -7.61 10.97
CA GLY A 13 3.93 -6.34 10.65
C GLY A 13 3.08 -5.39 9.78
N GLY A 14 1.76 -5.48 9.85
CA GLY A 14 0.85 -4.67 9.05
C GLY A 14 0.58 -5.20 7.63
N GLN A 15 1.30 -6.24 7.17
CA GLN A 15 1.00 -6.91 5.90
C GLN A 15 -0.05 -8.01 6.12
N VAL A 16 -1.12 -8.00 5.29
CA VAL A 16 -2.16 -9.04 5.29
C VAL A 16 -1.60 -10.42 4.94
N GLY A 17 -2.29 -11.46 5.39
CA GLY A 17 -1.95 -12.85 5.07
C GLY A 17 -2.25 -13.20 3.61
N ASP A 18 -1.58 -14.24 3.13
CA ASP A 18 -1.83 -14.77 1.80
C ASP A 18 -3.19 -15.42 1.68
N GLN A 19 -3.70 -15.38 0.47
CA GLN A 19 -4.87 -16.11 0.00
C GLN A 19 -4.44 -17.16 -1.03
N GLY A 20 -5.34 -18.11 -1.32
CA GLY A 20 -5.08 -19.13 -2.33
C GLY A 20 -5.97 -20.35 -2.17
N VAL A 21 -5.46 -21.52 -2.51
CA VAL A 21 -6.21 -22.77 -2.43
C VAL A 21 -5.34 -23.91 -1.89
N LEU A 22 -6.01 -24.86 -1.21
CA LEU A 22 -5.48 -26.17 -0.86
C LEU A 22 -6.15 -27.21 -1.75
N VAL A 23 -5.37 -27.94 -2.53
CA VAL A 23 -5.85 -28.90 -3.51
C VAL A 23 -5.47 -30.32 -3.09
N SER A 24 -6.47 -31.20 -2.94
CA SER A 24 -6.27 -32.65 -2.81
C SER A 24 -6.81 -33.38 -4.06
N GLU A 25 -6.77 -34.72 -4.07
CA GLU A 25 -7.32 -35.52 -5.16
C GLU A 25 -8.83 -35.29 -5.33
N ASP A 26 -9.55 -35.09 -4.21
CA ASP A 26 -11.02 -35.09 -4.19
C ASP A 26 -11.64 -33.71 -4.06
N GLU A 27 -10.89 -32.69 -3.61
CA GLU A 27 -11.46 -31.38 -3.33
C GLU A 27 -10.45 -30.22 -3.41
N THR A 28 -11.00 -29.02 -3.60
CA THR A 28 -10.24 -27.76 -3.54
C THR A 28 -10.85 -26.87 -2.48
N ILE A 29 -10.06 -26.46 -1.51
CA ILE A 29 -10.46 -25.59 -0.40
C ILE A 29 -9.89 -24.19 -0.60
N ASN A 30 -10.76 -23.18 -0.59
CA ASN A 30 -10.34 -21.79 -0.69
C ASN A 30 -9.80 -21.27 0.65
N VAL A 31 -8.56 -20.81 0.66
CA VAL A 31 -7.95 -20.05 1.77
C VAL A 31 -8.23 -18.58 1.53
N ILE A 32 -9.09 -17.99 2.35
CA ILE A 32 -9.52 -16.59 2.21
C ILE A 32 -8.65 -15.60 2.96
N ASP A 33 -7.83 -16.08 3.90
CA ASP A 33 -6.86 -15.31 4.67
C ASP A 33 -5.91 -16.26 5.39
N THR A 34 -4.76 -15.78 5.79
CA THR A 34 -3.81 -16.51 6.62
C THR A 34 -3.37 -15.63 7.79
N LYS A 35 -3.64 -16.08 9.00
CA LYS A 35 -3.27 -15.39 10.25
C LYS A 35 -2.03 -16.01 10.87
N ARG A 36 -1.32 -15.23 11.67
CA ARG A 36 -0.23 -15.74 12.50
C ARG A 36 -0.67 -15.78 13.96
N GLU A 37 -0.78 -16.99 14.50
CA GLU A 37 -1.18 -17.23 15.88
C GLU A 37 -0.18 -18.19 16.55
N ASN A 38 0.36 -17.82 17.70
CA ASN A 38 1.35 -18.64 18.44
C ASN A 38 2.51 -19.17 17.57
N ASN A 39 3.05 -18.32 16.69
CA ASN A 39 4.07 -18.65 15.69
C ASN A 39 3.66 -19.69 14.63
N GLN A 40 2.38 -19.98 14.50
CA GLN A 40 1.85 -20.86 13.46
C GLN A 40 1.08 -20.04 12.43
N SER A 41 1.10 -20.49 11.18
CA SER A 41 0.22 -19.96 10.13
C SER A 41 -1.11 -20.68 10.18
N VAL A 42 -2.17 -19.92 10.47
CA VAL A 42 -3.56 -20.41 10.54
C VAL A 42 -4.28 -19.99 9.25
N HIS A 43 -4.62 -20.97 8.43
CA HIS A 43 -5.34 -20.77 7.17
C HIS A 43 -6.84 -20.67 7.44
N ILE A 44 -7.43 -19.55 7.11
CA ILE A 44 -8.84 -19.25 7.27
C ILE A 44 -9.58 -19.74 6.03
N VAL A 45 -10.52 -20.66 6.23
CA VAL A 45 -11.33 -21.27 5.17
C VAL A 45 -12.80 -21.11 5.49
N LYS A 46 -13.67 -21.10 4.47
CA LYS A 46 -15.13 -21.05 4.68
C LYS A 46 -15.70 -22.39 5.10
N GLU A 47 -15.14 -23.46 4.55
CA GLU A 47 -15.58 -24.84 4.79
C GLU A 47 -14.36 -25.70 5.10
N LEU A 48 -14.50 -26.61 6.07
CA LEU A 48 -13.44 -27.56 6.39
C LEU A 48 -13.35 -28.64 5.31
N PRO A 49 -12.15 -29.20 5.05
CA PRO A 49 -12.00 -30.35 4.19
C PRO A 49 -12.85 -31.54 4.68
N LYS A 50 -13.35 -32.34 3.76
CA LYS A 50 -14.03 -33.59 4.07
C LYS A 50 -13.10 -34.62 4.72
N ASN A 51 -11.85 -34.64 4.29
CA ASN A 51 -10.79 -35.46 4.86
C ASN A 51 -9.67 -34.55 5.38
N LEU A 52 -9.56 -34.43 6.71
CA LEU A 52 -8.53 -33.64 7.38
C LEU A 52 -7.14 -34.28 7.35
N GLU A 53 -7.06 -35.58 7.07
CA GLU A 53 -5.80 -36.35 6.97
C GLU A 53 -5.27 -36.44 5.52
N ALA A 54 -5.94 -35.79 4.57
CA ALA A 54 -5.49 -35.79 3.19
C ALA A 54 -4.25 -34.93 3.00
N ASP A 55 -3.41 -35.33 2.06
CA ASP A 55 -2.32 -34.49 1.55
C ASP A 55 -2.89 -33.37 0.68
N PHE A 56 -2.46 -32.15 0.97
CA PHE A 56 -2.88 -30.97 0.21
C PHE A 56 -1.68 -30.31 -0.48
N MET A 57 -1.83 -30.02 -1.76
CA MET A 57 -0.97 -29.06 -2.45
C MET A 57 -1.41 -27.65 -2.11
N ALA A 58 -0.57 -26.89 -1.41
CA ALA A 58 -0.84 -25.52 -1.00
C ALA A 58 -0.40 -24.55 -2.10
N CYS A 59 -1.38 -23.90 -2.76
CA CYS A 59 -1.15 -22.97 -3.86
C CYS A 59 -1.56 -21.55 -3.43
N ILE A 60 -0.60 -20.65 -3.34
CA ILE A 60 -0.86 -19.24 -3.06
C ILE A 60 -1.40 -18.52 -4.29
N ASP A 61 -2.21 -17.49 -4.08
CA ASP A 61 -2.57 -16.50 -5.09
C ASP A 61 -1.35 -15.59 -5.34
N THR A 62 -0.59 -15.91 -6.39
CA THR A 62 0.67 -15.21 -6.69
C THR A 62 0.44 -13.77 -7.14
N GLU A 63 -0.67 -13.46 -7.81
CA GLU A 63 -0.99 -12.10 -8.25
C GLU A 63 -1.22 -11.19 -7.03
N LYS A 64 -2.02 -11.64 -6.07
CA LYS A 64 -2.24 -10.90 -4.81
C LYS A 64 -0.98 -10.79 -3.97
N ARG A 65 -0.17 -11.85 -3.89
CA ARG A 65 1.11 -11.81 -3.17
C ARG A 65 2.06 -10.79 -3.80
N ASP A 66 2.20 -10.78 -5.13
CA ASP A 66 3.08 -9.87 -5.85
C ASP A 66 2.61 -8.41 -5.68
N ALA A 67 1.30 -8.16 -5.74
CA ALA A 67 0.74 -6.84 -5.47
C ALA A 67 0.99 -6.39 -4.01
N SER A 68 0.81 -7.28 -3.03
CA SER A 68 1.16 -7.00 -1.62
C SER A 68 2.65 -6.73 -1.44
N ALA A 69 3.51 -7.50 -2.11
CA ALA A 69 4.97 -7.31 -2.09
C ALA A 69 5.38 -5.95 -2.68
N ALA A 70 4.73 -5.53 -3.78
CA ALA A 70 4.93 -4.21 -4.38
C ALA A 70 4.52 -3.09 -3.42
N ASN A 71 3.33 -3.18 -2.83
CA ASN A 71 2.84 -2.22 -1.85
C ASN A 71 3.72 -2.18 -0.59
N HIS A 72 4.21 -3.33 -0.11
CA HIS A 72 5.10 -3.38 1.05
C HIS A 72 6.47 -2.73 0.74
N THR A 73 7.03 -3.02 -0.42
CA THR A 73 8.28 -2.38 -0.85
C THR A 73 8.10 -0.87 -1.01
N ALA A 74 6.96 -0.44 -1.60
CA ALA A 74 6.61 0.98 -1.69
C ALA A 74 6.46 1.65 -0.31
N THR A 75 6.00 0.92 0.71
CA THR A 75 5.91 1.41 2.10
C THR A 75 7.29 1.77 2.66
N HIS A 76 8.32 0.95 2.41
CA HIS A 76 9.71 1.26 2.79
C HIS A 76 10.25 2.49 2.06
N LEU A 77 9.99 2.61 0.75
CA LEU A 77 10.39 3.80 0.00
C LEU A 77 9.67 5.06 0.49
N LEU A 78 8.39 4.91 0.89
CA LEU A 78 7.58 5.99 1.44
C LEU A 78 8.13 6.47 2.79
N ASP A 79 8.49 5.57 3.71
CA ASP A 79 9.11 5.92 4.99
C ASP A 79 10.39 6.75 4.77
N TYR A 80 11.27 6.27 3.88
CA TYR A 80 12.47 7.00 3.52
C TYR A 80 12.14 8.39 2.93
N ALA A 81 11.20 8.47 1.98
CA ALA A 81 10.86 9.73 1.32
C ALA A 81 10.22 10.74 2.27
N LEU A 82 9.39 10.29 3.23
CA LEU A 82 8.81 11.15 4.24
C LEU A 82 9.87 11.77 5.16
N LYS A 83 10.87 11.01 5.59
CA LYS A 83 12.00 11.53 6.37
C LYS A 83 12.81 12.56 5.59
N GLN A 84 13.02 12.35 4.29
CA GLN A 84 13.74 13.30 3.45
C GLN A 84 12.99 14.62 3.25
N VAL A 85 11.67 14.59 3.14
CA VAL A 85 10.84 15.77 2.85
C VAL A 85 10.41 16.48 4.13
N LEU A 86 9.95 15.73 5.14
CA LEU A 86 9.39 16.29 6.38
C LEU A 86 10.42 16.40 7.50
N GLY A 87 11.51 15.65 7.43
CA GLY A 87 12.58 15.59 8.46
C GLY A 87 12.54 14.31 9.28
N GLU A 88 13.60 14.10 10.06
CA GLU A 88 13.85 12.87 10.85
C GLU A 88 12.77 12.56 11.90
N HIS A 89 11.94 13.54 12.29
CA HIS A 89 10.83 13.33 13.21
C HIS A 89 9.67 12.55 12.59
N ALA A 90 9.66 12.40 11.26
CA ALA A 90 8.66 11.63 10.54
C ALA A 90 8.89 10.13 10.70
N GLU A 91 8.51 9.61 11.87
CA GLU A 91 8.65 8.19 12.22
C GLU A 91 7.34 7.42 11.97
N GLN A 92 7.46 6.17 11.54
CA GLN A 92 6.31 5.27 11.43
C GLN A 92 5.63 5.05 12.78
N LYS A 93 4.30 5.17 12.80
CA LYS A 93 3.44 4.86 13.96
C LYS A 93 2.52 3.68 13.71
N GLY A 94 2.36 3.29 12.46
CA GLY A 94 1.62 2.12 12.02
C GLY A 94 1.65 1.98 10.51
N SER A 95 1.35 0.78 10.02
CA SER A 95 1.19 0.51 8.59
C SER A 95 0.15 -0.56 8.34
N TYR A 96 -0.39 -0.57 7.14
CA TYR A 96 -1.25 -1.62 6.62
C TYR A 96 -0.93 -1.81 5.14
N VAL A 97 -0.73 -3.06 4.74
CA VAL A 97 -0.35 -3.43 3.38
C VAL A 97 -1.24 -4.56 2.90
N SER A 98 -1.92 -4.34 1.80
CA SER A 98 -2.77 -5.32 1.10
C SER A 98 -2.44 -5.35 -0.40
N PRO A 99 -3.01 -6.26 -1.19
CA PRO A 99 -2.85 -6.24 -2.66
C PRO A 99 -3.31 -4.93 -3.30
N ASP A 100 -4.37 -4.31 -2.78
CA ASP A 100 -5.02 -3.16 -3.39
C ASP A 100 -4.44 -1.82 -2.96
N THR A 101 -3.94 -1.73 -1.71
CA THR A 101 -3.57 -0.44 -1.10
C THR A 101 -2.54 -0.62 0.00
N LEU A 102 -1.81 0.44 0.25
CA LEU A 102 -1.01 0.61 1.44
C LEU A 102 -1.47 1.82 2.24
N ARG A 103 -1.27 1.75 3.55
CA ARG A 103 -1.57 2.81 4.50
C ARG A 103 -0.40 2.98 5.45
N PHE A 104 0.01 4.21 5.66
CA PHE A 104 1.17 4.55 6.48
C PHE A 104 0.83 5.68 7.45
N ASP A 105 0.93 5.40 8.72
CA ASP A 105 0.73 6.37 9.79
C ASP A 105 2.08 6.90 10.26
N VAL A 106 2.28 8.21 10.20
CA VAL A 106 3.54 8.89 10.45
C VAL A 106 3.39 9.98 11.50
N SER A 107 4.39 10.13 12.39
CA SER A 107 4.43 11.26 13.33
C SER A 107 4.68 12.57 12.59
N HIS A 108 3.68 13.44 12.60
CA HIS A 108 3.79 14.81 12.07
C HIS A 108 2.66 15.67 12.66
N PHE A 109 3.00 16.86 13.16
CA PHE A 109 2.06 17.70 13.91
C PHE A 109 1.15 18.55 13.02
N GLN A 110 1.56 18.81 11.78
CA GLN A 110 0.82 19.66 10.85
C GLN A 110 0.21 18.81 9.72
N LYS A 111 -0.77 19.38 9.04
CA LYS A 111 -1.23 18.81 7.77
C LYS A 111 -0.06 18.82 6.78
N ILE A 112 0.18 17.68 6.13
CA ILE A 112 1.16 17.60 5.05
C ILE A 112 0.57 18.34 3.84
N THR A 113 1.30 19.30 3.32
CA THR A 113 0.84 20.10 2.18
C THR A 113 0.83 19.31 0.88
N ASP A 114 0.01 19.73 -0.08
CA ASP A 114 -0.06 19.11 -1.41
C ASP A 114 1.31 19.14 -2.11
N GLU A 115 2.14 20.17 -1.85
CA GLU A 115 3.48 20.29 -2.41
C GLU A 115 4.43 19.25 -1.78
N GLU A 116 4.42 19.10 -0.46
CA GLU A 116 5.20 18.08 0.25
C GLU A 116 4.78 16.68 -0.18
N LEU A 117 3.48 16.39 -0.30
CA LEU A 117 2.99 15.11 -0.80
C LEU A 117 3.48 14.81 -2.22
N ARG A 118 3.49 15.82 -3.10
CA ARG A 118 4.05 15.68 -4.46
C ARG A 118 5.55 15.43 -4.46
N GLN A 119 6.30 16.06 -3.56
CA GLN A 119 7.74 15.82 -3.41
C GLN A 119 8.01 14.40 -2.92
N VAL A 120 7.27 13.91 -1.93
CA VAL A 120 7.33 12.52 -1.43
C VAL A 120 7.02 11.54 -2.57
N GLU A 121 5.90 11.72 -3.26
CA GLU A 121 5.47 10.86 -4.38
C GLU A 121 6.51 10.83 -5.50
N LYS A 122 7.07 11.99 -5.84
CA LYS A 122 8.13 12.11 -6.86
C LYS A 122 9.37 11.33 -6.45
N LEU A 123 9.81 11.44 -5.20
CA LEU A 123 10.99 10.76 -4.69
C LEU A 123 10.81 9.24 -4.67
N VAL A 124 9.63 8.75 -4.23
CA VAL A 124 9.30 7.32 -4.29
C VAL A 124 9.35 6.81 -5.74
N ASN A 125 8.71 7.51 -6.68
CA ASN A 125 8.72 7.11 -8.10
C ASN A 125 10.12 7.23 -8.74
N GLU A 126 10.99 8.11 -8.28
CA GLU A 126 12.40 8.17 -8.70
C GLU A 126 13.16 6.91 -8.26
N MET A 127 12.96 6.45 -7.02
CA MET A 127 13.57 5.20 -6.52
C MET A 127 13.03 3.97 -7.24
N ILE A 128 11.73 3.96 -7.59
CA ILE A 128 11.14 2.91 -8.42
C ILE A 128 11.84 2.84 -9.79
N ARG A 129 12.00 3.98 -10.47
CA ARG A 129 12.66 4.02 -11.79
C ARG A 129 14.15 3.67 -11.76
N LYS A 130 14.81 3.79 -10.60
CA LYS A 130 16.22 3.36 -10.44
C LYS A 130 16.36 1.83 -10.36
N ASP A 131 15.26 1.11 -10.19
CA ASP A 131 15.20 -0.35 -10.14
C ASP A 131 16.23 -0.97 -9.19
N TYR A 132 16.28 -0.47 -7.97
CA TYR A 132 17.17 -1.03 -6.94
C TYR A 132 16.80 -2.48 -6.65
N PRO A 133 17.75 -3.43 -6.75
CA PRO A 133 17.51 -4.80 -6.34
C PRO A 133 17.28 -4.90 -4.83
N MET A 134 16.52 -5.92 -4.41
CA MET A 134 16.41 -6.26 -2.99
C MET A 134 17.75 -6.79 -2.49
N ASP A 135 18.31 -6.12 -1.49
CA ASP A 135 19.48 -6.57 -0.74
C ASP A 135 19.00 -7.07 0.63
N GLU A 136 19.03 -8.39 0.83
CA GLU A 136 18.45 -9.07 1.97
C GLU A 136 19.51 -9.76 2.81
N HIS A 137 19.52 -9.46 4.11
CA HIS A 137 20.39 -10.12 5.09
C HIS A 137 19.53 -10.78 6.17
N ARG A 138 19.54 -12.10 6.18
CA ARG A 138 18.81 -12.92 7.16
C ARG A 138 19.68 -13.23 8.37
N ASP A 139 19.03 -13.44 9.51
CA ASP A 139 19.70 -13.85 10.76
C ASP A 139 20.87 -12.93 11.17
N THR A 140 20.78 -11.65 10.82
CA THR A 140 21.81 -10.65 11.13
C THR A 140 21.76 -10.30 12.62
N PRO A 141 22.88 -10.34 13.35
CA PRO A 141 22.93 -9.87 14.74
C PRO A 141 22.46 -8.40 14.83
N MET A 142 21.66 -8.08 15.86
CA MET A 142 21.06 -6.76 16.04
C MET A 142 22.09 -5.62 15.96
N GLU A 143 23.24 -5.77 16.58
CA GLU A 143 24.29 -4.74 16.60
C GLU A 143 24.96 -4.55 15.23
N GLU A 144 25.02 -5.59 14.42
CA GLU A 144 25.52 -5.50 13.04
C GLU A 144 24.48 -4.82 12.13
N ALA A 145 23.21 -5.21 12.26
CA ALA A 145 22.12 -4.63 11.52
C ALA A 145 21.98 -3.11 11.77
N LYS A 146 22.18 -2.65 13.01
CA LYS A 146 22.22 -1.22 13.34
C LYS A 146 23.39 -0.51 12.65
N LYS A 147 24.57 -1.12 12.56
CA LYS A 147 25.74 -0.57 11.86
C LYS A 147 25.50 -0.45 10.35
N MET A 148 24.62 -1.27 9.78
CA MET A 148 24.18 -1.15 8.39
C MET A 148 23.27 0.05 8.16
N GLY A 149 22.86 0.76 9.21
CA GLY A 149 21.92 1.89 9.14
C GLY A 149 20.45 1.45 9.01
N ALA A 150 20.15 0.20 9.37
CA ALA A 150 18.78 -0.30 9.31
C ALA A 150 17.90 0.29 10.42
N VAL A 151 16.72 0.77 10.04
CA VAL A 151 15.74 1.36 10.94
C VAL A 151 14.83 0.28 11.50
N ALA A 152 14.60 0.31 12.82
CA ALA A 152 13.64 -0.56 13.49
C ALA A 152 12.24 0.05 13.41
N LEU A 153 11.23 -0.76 13.08
CA LEU A 153 9.84 -0.31 13.06
C LEU A 153 9.32 -0.09 14.48
N PHE A 154 8.49 0.94 14.64
CA PHE A 154 7.92 1.28 15.94
C PHE A 154 6.99 0.17 16.47
N GLY A 155 7.17 -0.18 17.75
CA GLY A 155 6.29 -1.13 18.45
C GLY A 155 6.57 -2.60 18.21
N GLU A 156 7.50 -2.96 17.33
CA GLU A 156 7.90 -4.36 17.13
C GLU A 156 8.96 -4.82 18.15
N LYS A 157 8.82 -6.06 18.61
CA LYS A 157 9.82 -6.70 19.47
C LYS A 157 10.72 -7.57 18.61
N TYR A 158 11.99 -7.22 18.56
CA TYR A 158 13.00 -7.96 17.83
C TYR A 158 13.78 -8.87 18.75
N GLY A 159 14.15 -10.06 18.25
CA GLY A 159 15.08 -10.94 18.93
C GLY A 159 16.54 -10.50 18.76
N ASP A 160 17.48 -11.36 19.16
CA ASP A 160 18.92 -11.11 19.01
C ASP A 160 19.38 -11.05 17.56
N LYS A 161 18.61 -11.65 16.66
CA LYS A 161 18.83 -11.67 15.22
C LYS A 161 17.63 -11.13 14.48
N VAL A 162 17.87 -10.37 13.41
CA VAL A 162 16.85 -9.70 12.59
C VAL A 162 17.09 -9.96 11.11
N ARG A 163 16.01 -9.81 10.33
CA ARG A 163 16.12 -9.74 8.88
C ARG A 163 16.20 -8.27 8.47
N VAL A 164 17.23 -7.91 7.72
CA VAL A 164 17.43 -6.58 7.14
C VAL A 164 17.06 -6.63 5.67
N VAL A 165 16.25 -5.68 5.23
CA VAL A 165 15.87 -5.49 3.83
C VAL A 165 16.28 -4.09 3.39
N ARG A 166 17.02 -4.01 2.30
CA ARG A 166 17.51 -2.75 1.73
C ARG A 166 17.09 -2.61 0.27
N PHE A 167 16.64 -1.40 -0.08
CA PHE A 167 16.42 -0.98 -1.46
C PHE A 167 17.11 0.38 -1.67
N GLY A 168 18.31 0.37 -2.22
CA GLY A 168 19.11 1.59 -2.34
C GLY A 168 19.32 2.29 -1.00
N PRO A 169 18.78 3.52 -0.81
CA PRO A 169 18.94 4.26 0.45
C PRO A 169 18.02 3.80 1.58
N SER A 170 16.89 3.14 1.28
CA SER A 170 15.98 2.59 2.29
C SER A 170 16.55 1.30 2.87
N CYS A 171 16.62 1.20 4.21
CA CYS A 171 17.17 0.03 4.90
C CYS A 171 16.41 -0.17 6.22
N GLU A 172 15.72 -1.30 6.38
CA GLU A 172 14.81 -1.52 7.50
C GLU A 172 14.87 -2.97 8.02
N PHE A 173 14.50 -3.15 9.28
CA PHE A 173 14.19 -4.48 9.83
C PHE A 173 12.80 -4.88 9.38
N CYS A 174 12.68 -5.94 8.61
CA CYS A 174 11.39 -6.34 8.08
C CYS A 174 11.25 -7.84 7.87
N GLY A 175 10.17 -8.43 8.42
CA GLY A 175 9.80 -9.83 8.22
C GLY A 175 8.83 -10.08 7.06
N GLY A 176 8.37 -9.03 6.38
CA GLY A 176 7.35 -9.10 5.33
C GLY A 176 7.86 -9.59 3.97
N ILE A 177 6.94 -9.72 3.04
CA ILE A 177 7.24 -10.10 1.65
C ILE A 177 7.51 -8.83 0.83
N HIS A 178 8.54 -8.88 0.00
CA HIS A 178 8.96 -7.75 -0.83
C HIS A 178 9.10 -8.13 -2.29
N ALA A 179 8.98 -7.13 -3.17
CA ALA A 179 9.34 -7.25 -4.58
C ALA A 179 10.85 -7.52 -4.71
N THR A 180 11.26 -8.19 -5.77
CA THR A 180 12.67 -8.50 -6.03
C THR A 180 13.51 -7.28 -6.39
N SER A 181 12.86 -6.21 -6.87
CA SER A 181 13.46 -4.91 -7.12
C SER A 181 12.41 -3.82 -7.09
N THR A 182 12.82 -2.56 -6.93
CA THR A 182 11.89 -1.43 -6.88
C THR A 182 11.16 -1.19 -8.19
N GLY A 183 11.74 -1.54 -9.34
CA GLY A 183 11.08 -1.44 -10.64
C GLY A 183 9.83 -2.33 -10.77
N ARG A 184 9.74 -3.41 -10.00
CA ARG A 184 8.56 -4.31 -9.97
C ARG A 184 7.33 -3.68 -9.29
N ILE A 185 7.48 -2.56 -8.59
CA ILE A 185 6.38 -1.82 -7.99
C ILE A 185 5.47 -1.18 -9.06
N GLY A 186 6.04 -0.80 -10.21
CA GLY A 186 5.33 -0.02 -11.23
C GLY A 186 5.22 1.46 -10.85
N PHE A 187 4.01 2.01 -10.88
CA PHE A 187 3.75 3.40 -10.50
C PHE A 187 3.20 3.48 -9.07
N PHE A 188 3.67 4.47 -8.30
CA PHE A 188 3.19 4.76 -6.95
C PHE A 188 2.39 6.05 -6.95
N LYS A 189 1.21 6.05 -6.30
CA LYS A 189 0.33 7.21 -6.18
C LYS A 189 -0.20 7.36 -4.77
N ILE A 190 -0.02 8.55 -4.18
CA ILE A 190 -0.70 8.95 -2.94
C ILE A 190 -2.14 9.35 -3.30
N VAL A 191 -3.12 8.76 -2.61
CA VAL A 191 -4.54 8.99 -2.85
C VAL A 191 -5.24 9.68 -1.70
N GLY A 192 -4.65 9.70 -0.52
CA GLY A 192 -5.23 10.34 0.65
C GLY A 192 -4.20 10.76 1.68
N GLU A 193 -4.52 11.84 2.40
CA GLU A 193 -3.81 12.33 3.58
C GLU A 193 -4.84 12.78 4.62
N SER A 194 -4.75 12.28 5.85
CA SER A 194 -5.70 12.59 6.90
C SER A 194 -5.07 12.57 8.30
N SER A 195 -5.75 13.17 9.29
CA SER A 195 -5.36 13.07 10.70
C SER A 195 -6.03 11.85 11.33
N VAL A 196 -5.28 11.02 12.06
CA VAL A 196 -5.83 9.87 12.80
C VAL A 196 -5.71 10.02 14.31
N ALA A 197 -4.73 10.80 14.78
CA ALA A 197 -4.54 11.15 16.18
C ALA A 197 -3.77 12.47 16.30
N ALA A 198 -3.69 13.00 17.50
CA ALA A 198 -2.85 14.18 17.77
C ALA A 198 -1.38 13.89 17.41
N GLY A 199 -0.82 14.65 16.48
CA GLY A 199 0.55 14.47 15.99
C GLY A 199 0.78 13.25 15.12
N VAL A 200 -0.28 12.59 14.60
CA VAL A 200 -0.17 11.45 13.67
C VAL A 200 -0.98 11.70 12.41
N ARG A 201 -0.31 11.63 11.27
CA ARG A 201 -0.90 11.76 9.94
C ARG A 201 -0.93 10.40 9.25
N ARG A 202 -1.98 10.13 8.52
CA ARG A 202 -2.16 8.92 7.70
C ARG A 202 -2.00 9.26 6.24
N ILE A 203 -1.18 8.49 5.55
CA ILE A 203 -1.06 8.50 4.09
C ILE A 203 -1.65 7.20 3.56
N GLU A 204 -2.49 7.32 2.54
CA GLU A 204 -3.03 6.21 1.77
C GLU A 204 -2.46 6.27 0.36
N ALA A 205 -1.99 5.14 -0.14
CA ALA A 205 -1.37 5.07 -1.46
C ALA A 205 -1.66 3.72 -2.13
N MET A 206 -1.41 3.66 -3.42
CA MET A 206 -1.56 2.47 -4.24
C MET A 206 -0.38 2.35 -5.21
N THR A 207 -0.19 1.14 -5.76
CA THR A 207 0.87 0.87 -6.74
C THR A 207 0.35 0.08 -7.94
N GLY A 208 1.15 0.00 -9.00
CA GLY A 208 0.99 -0.90 -10.14
C GLY A 208 -0.38 -0.83 -10.80
N GLU A 209 -1.00 -1.98 -11.01
CA GLU A 209 -2.28 -2.12 -11.71
C GLU A 209 -3.42 -1.33 -11.06
N THR A 210 -3.45 -1.23 -9.74
CA THR A 210 -4.45 -0.41 -9.03
C THR A 210 -4.34 1.06 -9.44
N CYS A 211 -3.11 1.58 -9.64
CA CYS A 211 -2.91 2.94 -10.17
C CYS A 211 -3.40 3.06 -11.61
N GLU A 212 -3.13 2.08 -12.46
CA GLU A 212 -3.58 2.07 -13.87
C GLU A 212 -5.11 2.13 -13.94
N ASN A 213 -5.80 1.28 -13.16
CA ASN A 213 -7.25 1.27 -13.09
C ASN A 213 -7.82 2.60 -12.59
N ALA A 214 -7.19 3.23 -11.59
CA ALA A 214 -7.59 4.55 -11.11
C ALA A 214 -7.43 5.64 -12.20
N ILE A 215 -6.39 5.57 -13.02
CA ILE A 215 -6.18 6.48 -14.16
C ILE A 215 -7.29 6.30 -15.19
N TYR A 216 -7.65 5.05 -15.55
CA TYR A 216 -8.75 4.78 -16.49
C TYR A 216 -10.09 5.35 -16.01
N VAL A 217 -10.41 5.19 -14.72
CA VAL A 217 -11.61 5.78 -14.13
C VAL A 217 -11.61 7.31 -14.23
N LEU A 218 -10.46 7.95 -13.99
CA LEU A 218 -10.32 9.40 -14.15
C LEU A 218 -10.47 9.85 -15.60
N GLU A 219 -9.88 9.12 -16.55
CA GLU A 219 -10.01 9.41 -17.98
C GLU A 219 -11.45 9.27 -18.47
N ASP A 220 -12.15 8.22 -18.06
CA ASP A 220 -13.56 8.00 -18.38
C ASP A 220 -14.42 9.12 -17.80
N THR A 221 -14.22 9.49 -16.54
CA THR A 221 -14.94 10.61 -15.90
C THR A 221 -14.71 11.92 -16.64
N LEU A 222 -13.47 12.21 -17.03
CA LEU A 222 -13.16 13.43 -17.79
C LEU A 222 -13.76 13.40 -19.19
N ARG A 223 -13.80 12.24 -19.85
CA ARG A 223 -14.45 12.07 -21.16
C ARG A 223 -15.94 12.31 -21.05
N ASP A 224 -16.60 11.75 -20.05
CA ASP A 224 -18.03 11.93 -19.81
C ASP A 224 -18.36 13.39 -19.51
N LEU A 225 -17.60 14.04 -18.64
CA LEU A 225 -17.75 15.47 -18.37
C LEU A 225 -17.59 16.32 -19.64
N ARG A 226 -16.59 16.04 -20.47
CA ARG A 226 -16.40 16.75 -21.74
C ARG A 226 -17.60 16.56 -22.69
N SER A 227 -18.16 15.36 -22.75
CA SER A 227 -19.32 15.05 -23.60
C SER A 227 -20.54 15.86 -23.20
N MET A 228 -20.76 16.13 -21.90
CA MET A 228 -21.84 16.98 -21.39
C MET A 228 -21.71 18.44 -21.85
N PHE A 229 -20.50 18.89 -22.20
CA PHE A 229 -20.18 20.25 -22.60
C PHE A 229 -19.66 20.33 -24.07
N ASN A 230 -20.30 19.60 -24.98
CA ASN A 230 -19.98 19.57 -26.41
C ASN A 230 -18.50 19.28 -26.73
N ASN A 231 -17.87 18.40 -25.97
CA ASN A 231 -16.45 18.03 -26.08
C ASN A 231 -15.51 19.26 -26.01
N ALA A 232 -15.80 20.19 -25.11
CA ALA A 232 -15.04 21.42 -24.92
C ALA A 232 -13.56 21.09 -24.63
N LYS A 233 -12.64 21.75 -25.35
CA LYS A 233 -11.18 21.61 -25.11
C LYS A 233 -10.78 22.19 -23.76
N GLU A 234 -11.33 23.37 -23.43
CA GLU A 234 -11.08 24.10 -22.18
C GLU A 234 -12.21 23.85 -21.17
N LEU A 235 -12.34 22.61 -20.71
CA LEU A 235 -13.45 22.18 -19.84
C LEU A 235 -13.59 23.06 -18.59
N LYS A 236 -12.49 23.45 -17.95
CA LYS A 236 -12.52 24.32 -16.76
C LYS A 236 -13.18 25.66 -17.03
N ALA A 237 -12.84 26.31 -18.14
CA ALA A 237 -13.42 27.63 -18.52
C ALA A 237 -14.92 27.53 -18.77
N VAL A 238 -15.36 26.47 -19.45
CA VAL A 238 -16.77 26.22 -19.71
C VAL A 238 -17.56 25.94 -18.44
N LEU A 239 -17.01 25.12 -17.54
CA LEU A 239 -17.61 24.85 -16.23
C LEU A 239 -17.70 26.12 -15.37
N THR A 240 -16.66 26.94 -15.34
CA THR A 240 -16.68 28.20 -14.60
C THR A 240 -17.82 29.11 -15.11
N LYS A 241 -17.88 29.27 -16.42
CA LYS A 241 -18.95 30.07 -17.04
C LYS A 241 -20.35 29.51 -16.73
N PHE A 242 -20.53 28.20 -16.80
CA PHE A 242 -21.82 27.56 -16.47
C PHE A 242 -22.23 27.79 -15.01
N VAL A 243 -21.31 27.74 -14.07
CA VAL A 243 -21.56 28.02 -12.64
C VAL A 243 -21.97 29.49 -12.47
N GLU A 244 -21.24 30.44 -13.09
CA GLU A 244 -21.52 31.85 -12.99
C GLU A 244 -22.91 32.19 -13.59
N GLU A 245 -23.26 31.64 -14.76
CA GLU A 245 -24.58 31.80 -15.39
C GLU A 245 -25.69 31.22 -14.50
N ASN A 246 -25.50 30.05 -13.93
CA ASN A 246 -26.48 29.43 -13.03
C ASN A 246 -26.73 30.29 -11.78
N ASP A 247 -25.68 30.87 -11.20
CA ASP A 247 -25.80 31.73 -10.01
C ASP A 247 -26.50 33.06 -10.36
N SER A 248 -26.27 33.61 -11.56
CA SER A 248 -26.98 34.77 -12.04
C SER A 248 -28.50 34.51 -12.22
N ILE A 249 -28.83 33.39 -12.87
CA ILE A 249 -30.21 32.96 -13.07
C ILE A 249 -30.93 32.74 -11.73
N LYS A 250 -30.28 32.14 -10.74
CA LYS A 250 -30.84 31.95 -9.39
C LYS A 250 -31.18 33.30 -8.74
N LYS A 251 -30.27 34.28 -8.80
CA LYS A 251 -30.48 35.61 -8.24
C LYS A 251 -31.63 36.34 -8.92
N GLU A 252 -31.73 36.25 -10.25
CA GLU A 252 -32.86 36.82 -11.01
C GLU A 252 -34.17 36.17 -10.58
N LEU A 253 -34.23 34.85 -10.47
CA LEU A 253 -35.41 34.13 -10.05
C LEU A 253 -35.85 34.53 -8.61
N GLU A 254 -34.91 34.72 -7.70
CA GLU A 254 -35.22 35.23 -6.35
C GLU A 254 -35.80 36.64 -6.40
N SER A 255 -35.27 37.52 -7.26
CA SER A 255 -35.80 38.89 -7.43
C SER A 255 -37.21 38.94 -7.98
N PHE A 256 -37.62 37.94 -8.79
CA PHE A 256 -39.01 37.84 -9.29
C PHE A 256 -39.99 37.24 -8.26
N ARG A 257 -39.51 36.61 -7.21
CA ARG A 257 -40.34 36.04 -6.16
C ARG A 257 -40.52 36.94 -4.95
N ALA A 258 -39.72 38.00 -4.83
CA ALA A 258 -39.80 39.04 -3.80
C ALA A 258 -40.76 40.15 -4.22
#